data_7fcd3405e27dc7aab4ff96a46f1c4d0e
#
_entry.id   7fcd3405e27dc7aab4ff96a46f1c4d0e
#
_cell.length_a   1.000
_cell.length_b   1.000
_cell.length_c   1.000
_cell.angle_alpha   90.00
_cell.angle_beta   90.00
_cell.angle_gamma   90.00
#
_symmetry.space_group_name_H-M   'P 1'
#
loop_
_entity.id
_entity.type
_entity.pdbx_description
1 polymer ?
#
loop_
_entity_poly.entity_id
_entity_poly.type
_entity_poly.pdbx_seq_one_letter_code
_entity_poly.pdbx_strand_id
1 'polypeptide(L)'
;MSSNKIIFKNDENLNKIELDIINYSNKLIKSLNVPENTDLISGKYEGGIKIWECALDLIQFLPKIYSKSNLTNFNVLELGCGHGLPGIYFLLKKSNVTFQDFNKEVLENITNNYIIQLKDKYNLDYIKNVDFISGDWKEFKSNKKFNIIVSGDTLYNIDNYEKIFNILYNYLEKNGVAYFSTKKFYYGVGGSSSEFIYFIESKNCFEINKINEINDGISNIRLILEIKWKK
;
A
#
# COMPACT_ATOMS: atom_id res chain seq x y z
N MET A 1 6.93 -18.92 -15.51
CA MET A 1 6.31 -18.21 -14.38
C MET A 1 4.81 -18.11 -14.67
N SER A 2 3.98 -18.80 -13.91
CA SER A 2 2.54 -18.76 -14.10
C SER A 2 2.03 -17.39 -13.63
N SER A 3 1.44 -16.61 -14.53
CA SER A 3 0.73 -15.39 -14.18
C SER A 3 -0.43 -15.76 -13.25
N ASN A 4 -0.31 -15.47 -11.96
CA ASN A 4 -1.42 -15.56 -11.04
C ASN A 4 -2.47 -14.55 -11.49
N LYS A 5 -3.53 -15.05 -12.11
CA LYS A 5 -4.66 -14.26 -12.57
C LYS A 5 -5.47 -13.84 -11.35
N ILE A 6 -5.30 -12.60 -10.93
CA ILE A 6 -6.10 -11.99 -9.87
C ILE A 6 -7.51 -11.76 -10.47
N ILE A 7 -8.53 -12.31 -9.90
CA ILE A 7 -9.92 -12.19 -10.39
C ILE A 7 -10.75 -11.52 -9.28
N PHE A 8 -11.11 -10.25 -9.49
CA PHE A 8 -12.14 -9.60 -8.68
C PHE A 8 -13.50 -10.19 -9.05
N LYS A 9 -14.04 -11.03 -8.20
CA LYS A 9 -15.24 -11.83 -8.51
C LYS A 9 -16.49 -11.02 -8.87
N ASN A 10 -16.53 -9.68 -8.71
CA ASN A 10 -17.74 -8.89 -8.84
C ASN A 10 -17.64 -7.57 -9.62
N ASP A 11 -16.51 -7.28 -10.28
CA ASP A 11 -16.38 -6.04 -11.08
C ASP A 11 -15.42 -6.24 -12.26
N GLU A 12 -15.99 -6.40 -13.46
CA GLU A 12 -15.21 -6.64 -14.69
C GLU A 12 -14.26 -5.47 -15.04
N ASN A 13 -14.64 -4.23 -14.69
CA ASN A 13 -13.80 -3.07 -14.92
C ASN A 13 -12.57 -3.07 -14.00
N LEU A 14 -12.74 -3.43 -12.73
CA LEU A 14 -11.62 -3.54 -11.79
C LEU A 14 -10.64 -4.65 -12.22
N ASN A 15 -11.12 -5.79 -12.67
CA ASN A 15 -10.28 -6.88 -13.17
C ASN A 15 -9.46 -6.47 -14.39
N LYS A 16 -10.05 -5.68 -15.29
CA LYS A 16 -9.37 -5.18 -16.49
C LYS A 16 -8.31 -4.14 -16.14
N ILE A 17 -8.63 -3.21 -15.23
CA ILE A 17 -7.71 -2.21 -14.71
C ILE A 17 -6.50 -2.89 -14.07
N GLU A 18 -6.70 -3.93 -13.27
CA GLU A 18 -5.62 -4.67 -12.62
C GLU A 18 -4.69 -5.36 -13.61
N LEU A 19 -5.24 -6.05 -14.62
CA LEU A 19 -4.43 -6.70 -15.65
C LEU A 19 -3.55 -5.69 -16.40
N ASP A 20 -4.10 -4.50 -16.65
CA ASP A 20 -3.36 -3.42 -17.28
C ASP A 20 -2.27 -2.85 -16.37
N ILE A 21 -2.52 -2.82 -15.06
CA ILE A 21 -1.56 -2.46 -14.02
C ILE A 21 -0.33 -3.38 -14.10
N ILE A 22 -0.52 -4.66 -14.05
CA ILE A 22 0.55 -5.65 -14.10
C ILE A 22 1.33 -5.55 -15.42
N ASN A 23 0.63 -5.42 -16.54
CA ASN A 23 1.24 -5.31 -17.85
C ASN A 23 2.07 -4.03 -18.00
N TYR A 24 1.58 -2.91 -17.48
CA TYR A 24 2.30 -1.63 -17.48
C TYR A 24 3.56 -1.70 -16.63
N SER A 25 3.46 -2.23 -15.44
CA SER A 25 4.59 -2.42 -14.51
C SER A 25 5.71 -3.25 -15.13
N ASN A 26 5.36 -4.38 -15.75
CA ASN A 26 6.33 -5.24 -16.42
C ASN A 26 7.03 -4.52 -17.58
N LYS A 27 6.32 -3.65 -18.29
CA LYS A 27 6.90 -2.83 -19.37
C LYS A 27 7.82 -1.75 -18.83
N LEU A 28 7.44 -1.10 -17.73
CA LEU A 28 8.21 -0.03 -17.09
C LEU A 28 9.50 -0.56 -16.48
N ILE A 29 9.45 -1.69 -15.75
CA ILE A 29 10.63 -2.36 -15.18
C ILE A 29 11.69 -2.62 -16.28
N LYS A 30 11.26 -3.09 -17.45
CA LYS A 30 12.15 -3.29 -18.59
C LYS A 30 12.73 -1.99 -19.15
N SER A 31 12.01 -0.86 -19.06
CA SER A 31 12.44 0.44 -19.61
C SER A 31 13.38 1.21 -18.69
N LEU A 32 13.34 0.96 -17.38
CA LEU A 32 14.10 1.73 -16.38
C LEU A 32 15.52 1.21 -16.16
N ASN A 33 15.98 0.16 -16.87
CA ASN A 33 17.31 -0.45 -16.70
C ASN A 33 17.70 -0.65 -15.22
N VAL A 34 16.74 -1.00 -14.38
CA VAL A 34 17.01 -1.29 -12.97
C VAL A 34 17.86 -2.56 -12.92
N PRO A 35 19.01 -2.56 -12.24
CA PRO A 35 19.81 -3.77 -12.09
C PRO A 35 18.95 -4.88 -11.49
N GLU A 36 18.90 -6.03 -12.15
CA GLU A 36 18.05 -7.18 -11.76
C GLU A 36 18.30 -7.68 -10.31
N ASN A 37 19.37 -7.21 -9.67
CA ASN A 37 19.86 -7.70 -8.38
C ASN A 37 19.75 -6.68 -7.23
N THR A 38 19.08 -5.51 -7.40
CA THR A 38 19.05 -4.49 -6.35
C THR A 38 17.61 -4.12 -6.02
N ASP A 39 16.98 -4.90 -5.12
CA ASP A 39 15.61 -4.63 -4.69
C ASP A 39 15.51 -3.48 -3.68
N LEU A 40 16.60 -3.16 -2.97
CA LEU A 40 16.60 -2.17 -1.89
C LEU A 40 18.01 -1.65 -1.59
N ILE A 41 18.16 -0.34 -1.46
CA ILE A 41 19.36 0.33 -0.92
C ILE A 41 18.87 1.27 0.18
N SER A 42 18.93 0.84 1.44
CA SER A 42 18.39 1.57 2.59
C SER A 42 18.83 3.04 2.61
N GLY A 43 17.86 3.96 2.79
CA GLY A 43 18.09 5.40 2.80
C GLY A 43 18.40 6.02 1.43
N LYS A 44 18.40 5.24 0.34
CA LYS A 44 18.65 5.73 -1.02
C LYS A 44 17.58 5.29 -2.01
N TYR A 45 17.25 4.00 -2.01
CA TYR A 45 16.21 3.42 -2.85
C TYR A 45 15.46 2.35 -2.06
N GLU A 46 14.19 2.60 -1.79
CA GLU A 46 13.38 1.77 -0.88
C GLU A 46 12.43 0.81 -1.65
N GLY A 47 12.83 0.38 -2.85
CA GLY A 47 12.18 -0.73 -3.55
C GLY A 47 10.90 -0.42 -4.30
N GLY A 48 10.49 0.86 -4.42
CA GLY A 48 9.19 1.27 -4.98
C GLY A 48 8.97 0.97 -6.49
N ILE A 49 10.01 0.58 -7.22
CA ILE A 49 9.89 0.22 -8.66
C ILE A 49 9.33 -1.19 -8.85
N LYS A 50 9.52 -2.08 -7.89
CA LYS A 50 9.01 -3.45 -7.92
C LYS A 50 7.60 -3.50 -7.33
N ILE A 51 6.73 -4.34 -7.92
CA ILE A 51 5.47 -4.69 -7.28
C ILE A 51 5.72 -5.82 -6.29
N TRP A 52 5.42 -5.55 -5.03
CA TRP A 52 5.59 -6.51 -3.95
C TRP A 52 4.29 -7.29 -3.70
N GLU A 53 4.42 -8.53 -3.26
CA GLU A 53 3.29 -9.45 -3.07
C GLU A 53 2.23 -8.89 -2.10
N CYS A 54 2.65 -8.19 -1.05
CA CYS A 54 1.73 -7.65 -0.06
C CYS A 54 0.83 -6.53 -0.62
N ALA A 55 1.27 -5.77 -1.63
CA ALA A 55 0.39 -4.82 -2.32
C ALA A 55 -0.70 -5.57 -3.11
N LEU A 56 -0.36 -6.69 -3.74
CA LEU A 56 -1.32 -7.54 -4.43
C LEU A 56 -2.30 -8.21 -3.46
N ASP A 57 -1.83 -8.64 -2.29
CA ASP A 57 -2.69 -9.21 -1.25
C ASP A 57 -3.74 -8.19 -0.77
N LEU A 58 -3.35 -6.92 -0.58
CA LEU A 58 -4.28 -5.85 -0.23
C LEU A 58 -5.34 -5.63 -1.31
N ILE A 59 -4.93 -5.57 -2.58
CA ILE A 59 -5.88 -5.41 -3.71
C ILE A 59 -6.90 -6.55 -3.76
N GLN A 60 -6.53 -7.76 -3.40
CA GLN A 60 -7.45 -8.90 -3.33
C GLN A 60 -8.34 -8.86 -2.08
N PHE A 61 -7.85 -8.27 -1.01
CA PHE A 61 -8.53 -8.21 0.28
C PHE A 61 -9.55 -7.06 0.36
N LEU A 62 -9.15 -5.85 -0.04
CA LEU A 62 -9.97 -4.64 0.09
C LEU A 62 -11.37 -4.75 -0.52
N PRO A 63 -11.58 -5.35 -1.71
CA PRO A 63 -12.90 -5.56 -2.26
C PRO A 63 -13.80 -6.45 -1.40
N LYS A 64 -13.25 -7.39 -0.63
CA LYS A 64 -14.04 -8.28 0.23
C LYS A 64 -14.73 -7.52 1.34
N ILE A 65 -14.11 -6.43 1.83
CA ILE A 65 -14.64 -5.62 2.93
C ILE A 65 -15.34 -4.34 2.46
N TYR A 66 -14.92 -3.78 1.32
CA TYR A 66 -15.41 -2.48 0.85
C TYR A 66 -16.24 -2.49 -0.44
N SER A 67 -16.53 -3.66 -1.04
CA SER A 67 -17.27 -3.72 -2.32
C SER A 67 -18.61 -2.98 -2.26
N LYS A 68 -19.34 -3.10 -1.14
CA LYS A 68 -20.65 -2.47 -0.92
C LYS A 68 -20.59 -1.13 -0.19
N SER A 69 -19.41 -0.69 0.21
CA SER A 69 -19.25 0.54 1.00
C SER A 69 -19.21 1.77 0.10
N ASN A 70 -19.89 2.83 0.53
CA ASN A 70 -19.70 4.15 -0.06
C ASN A 70 -18.48 4.81 0.62
N LEU A 71 -17.40 4.95 -0.12
CA LEU A 71 -16.15 5.56 0.34
C LEU A 71 -15.91 6.95 -0.27
N THR A 72 -16.95 7.54 -0.88
CA THR A 72 -16.86 8.88 -1.46
C THR A 72 -16.40 9.88 -0.42
N ASN A 73 -15.38 10.66 -0.78
CA ASN A 73 -14.75 11.68 0.09
C ASN A 73 -14.00 11.14 1.33
N PHE A 74 -13.84 9.84 1.50
CA PHE A 74 -12.92 9.33 2.52
C PHE A 74 -11.50 9.80 2.19
N ASN A 75 -10.77 10.24 3.21
CA ASN A 75 -9.34 10.49 3.09
C ASN A 75 -8.58 9.19 3.32
N VAL A 76 -7.81 8.78 2.35
CA VAL A 76 -7.02 7.54 2.38
C VAL A 76 -5.55 7.90 2.22
N LEU A 77 -4.68 7.27 3.00
CA LEU A 77 -3.22 7.36 2.88
C LEU A 77 -2.67 5.99 2.50
N GLU A 78 -1.86 5.94 1.47
CA GLU A 78 -1.02 4.77 1.18
C GLU A 78 0.42 5.09 1.52
N LEU A 79 1.00 4.37 2.49
CA LEU A 79 2.39 4.49 2.94
C LEU A 79 3.29 3.53 2.17
N GLY A 80 4.43 4.06 1.65
CA GLY A 80 5.36 3.27 0.84
C GLY A 80 4.65 2.72 -0.39
N CYS A 81 3.98 3.61 -1.13
CA CYS A 81 2.98 3.22 -2.11
C CYS A 81 3.58 2.50 -3.34
N GLY A 82 4.85 2.75 -3.71
CA GLY A 82 5.43 2.21 -4.93
C GLY A 82 4.53 2.45 -6.14
N HIS A 83 3.92 1.40 -6.66
CA HIS A 83 2.96 1.50 -7.78
C HIS A 83 1.58 2.04 -7.41
N GLY A 84 1.28 2.22 -6.13
CA GLY A 84 0.03 2.80 -5.65
C GLY A 84 -1.21 1.94 -5.84
N LEU A 85 -1.07 0.62 -5.91
CA LEU A 85 -2.18 -0.27 -6.24
C LEU A 85 -3.33 -0.21 -5.24
N PRO A 86 -3.12 -0.32 -3.91
CA PRO A 86 -4.17 -0.16 -2.91
C PRO A 86 -4.84 1.21 -2.96
N GLY A 87 -4.08 2.30 -3.12
CA GLY A 87 -4.62 3.65 -3.23
C GLY A 87 -5.47 3.84 -4.49
N ILE A 88 -5.06 3.27 -5.61
CA ILE A 88 -5.84 3.29 -6.86
C ILE A 88 -7.20 2.62 -6.66
N TYR A 89 -7.28 1.51 -5.93
CA TYR A 89 -8.57 0.92 -5.57
C TYR A 89 -9.50 1.94 -4.90
N PHE A 90 -8.97 2.71 -3.95
CA PHE A 90 -9.76 3.75 -3.27
C PHE A 90 -10.11 4.93 -4.18
N LEU A 91 -9.23 5.31 -5.11
CA LEU A 91 -9.58 6.31 -6.14
C LEU A 91 -10.78 5.87 -6.99
N LEU A 92 -10.84 4.60 -7.37
CA LEU A 92 -11.98 4.03 -8.09
C LEU A 92 -13.26 4.02 -7.27
N LYS A 93 -13.14 4.00 -5.92
CA LYS A 93 -14.26 4.15 -4.98
C LYS A 93 -14.59 5.63 -4.66
N LYS A 94 -14.01 6.60 -5.41
CA LYS A 94 -14.21 8.05 -5.27
C LYS A 94 -13.70 8.64 -3.96
N SER A 95 -12.70 8.00 -3.35
CA SER A 95 -11.98 8.54 -2.18
C SER A 95 -10.96 9.60 -2.59
N ASN A 96 -10.56 10.46 -1.64
CA ASN A 96 -9.40 11.33 -1.75
C ASN A 96 -8.17 10.53 -1.32
N VAL A 97 -7.16 10.38 -2.16
CA VAL A 97 -6.02 9.54 -1.84
C VAL A 97 -4.73 10.35 -1.81
N THR A 98 -3.97 10.16 -0.74
CA THR A 98 -2.60 10.62 -0.61
C THR A 98 -1.67 9.44 -0.77
N PHE A 99 -0.80 9.50 -1.76
CA PHE A 99 0.27 8.52 -1.99
C PHE A 99 1.56 9.03 -1.36
N GLN A 100 2.16 8.21 -0.53
CA GLN A 100 3.45 8.51 0.08
C GLN A 100 4.49 7.46 -0.31
N ASP A 101 5.67 7.91 -0.74
CA ASP A 101 6.83 7.06 -0.96
C ASP A 101 8.12 7.77 -0.56
N PHE A 102 9.17 7.03 -0.23
CA PHE A 102 10.47 7.61 0.08
C PHE A 102 11.05 8.33 -1.14
N ASN A 103 10.95 7.71 -2.31
CA ASN A 103 11.54 8.19 -3.54
C ASN A 103 10.53 9.02 -4.35
N LYS A 104 10.87 10.29 -4.55
CA LYS A 104 10.07 11.23 -5.35
C LYS A 104 9.89 10.72 -6.80
N GLU A 105 10.93 10.14 -7.37
CA GLU A 105 10.94 9.60 -8.73
C GLU A 105 9.93 8.45 -8.90
N VAL A 106 9.69 7.66 -7.85
CA VAL A 106 8.67 6.61 -7.84
C VAL A 106 7.28 7.24 -7.98
N LEU A 107 7.00 8.29 -7.18
CA LEU A 107 5.72 8.99 -7.25
C LEU A 107 5.50 9.65 -8.61
N GLU A 108 6.51 10.33 -9.16
CA GLU A 108 6.40 11.08 -10.43
C GLU A 108 6.33 10.15 -11.65
N ASN A 109 7.24 9.16 -11.71
CA ASN A 109 7.43 8.36 -12.92
C ASN A 109 6.63 7.06 -12.94
N ILE A 110 6.15 6.60 -11.77
CA ILE A 110 5.40 5.35 -11.66
C ILE A 110 3.97 5.65 -11.23
N THR A 111 3.76 6.05 -9.97
CA THR A 111 2.43 6.18 -9.39
C THR A 111 1.56 7.18 -10.16
N ASN A 112 2.06 8.40 -10.37
CA ASN A 112 1.30 9.46 -11.04
C ASN A 112 1.05 9.14 -12.52
N ASN A 113 2.09 8.72 -13.26
CA ASN A 113 1.94 8.35 -14.67
C ASN A 113 0.91 7.23 -14.85
N TYR A 114 0.88 6.31 -13.91
CA TYR A 114 -0.05 5.22 -13.93
C TYR A 114 -1.49 5.68 -13.71
N ILE A 115 -1.72 6.56 -12.73
CA ILE A 115 -3.04 7.16 -12.48
C ILE A 115 -3.51 7.95 -13.73
N ILE A 116 -2.63 8.72 -14.37
CA ILE A 116 -2.95 9.46 -15.60
C ILE A 116 -3.40 8.48 -16.70
N GLN A 117 -2.64 7.42 -16.96
CA GLN A 117 -2.99 6.44 -17.97
C GLN A 117 -4.31 5.71 -17.72
N LEU A 118 -4.60 5.40 -16.43
CA LEU A 118 -5.88 4.82 -16.05
C LEU A 118 -7.04 5.81 -16.27
N LYS A 119 -6.85 7.08 -15.90
CA LYS A 119 -7.86 8.13 -16.12
C LYS A 119 -8.20 8.24 -17.59
N ASP A 120 -7.18 8.35 -18.45
CA ASP A 120 -7.37 8.50 -19.90
C ASP A 120 -8.02 7.25 -20.51
N LYS A 121 -7.53 6.07 -20.15
CA LYS A 121 -8.01 4.80 -20.72
C LYS A 121 -9.46 4.48 -20.38
N TYR A 122 -9.90 4.86 -19.18
CA TYR A 122 -11.22 4.48 -18.64
C TYR A 122 -12.17 5.67 -18.43
N ASN A 123 -11.79 6.87 -18.90
CA ASN A 123 -12.57 8.11 -18.75
C ASN A 123 -12.93 8.39 -17.26
N LEU A 124 -11.94 8.31 -16.36
CA LEU A 124 -12.14 8.46 -14.92
C LEU A 124 -12.02 9.93 -14.48
N ASP A 125 -12.77 10.85 -15.11
CA ASP A 125 -12.73 12.29 -14.85
C ASP A 125 -13.10 12.69 -13.42
N TYR A 126 -13.77 11.79 -12.70
CA TYR A 126 -14.11 12.00 -11.29
C TYR A 126 -12.91 11.89 -10.35
N ILE A 127 -11.79 11.31 -10.78
CA ILE A 127 -10.55 11.26 -9.99
C ILE A 127 -9.89 12.63 -10.02
N LYS A 128 -10.12 13.44 -8.98
CA LYS A 128 -9.62 14.82 -8.88
C LYS A 128 -8.69 15.05 -7.68
N ASN A 129 -8.90 14.35 -6.59
CA ASN A 129 -8.23 14.62 -5.31
C ASN A 129 -7.16 13.55 -5.07
N VAL A 130 -5.99 13.78 -5.66
CA VAL A 130 -4.81 12.93 -5.51
C VAL A 130 -3.67 13.80 -5.02
N ASP A 131 -3.10 13.46 -3.87
CA ASP A 131 -1.93 14.12 -3.32
C ASP A 131 -0.73 13.18 -3.32
N PHE A 132 0.48 13.74 -3.44
CA PHE A 132 1.73 13.00 -3.39
C PHE A 132 2.66 13.60 -2.35
N ILE A 133 3.22 12.77 -1.47
CA ILE A 133 4.18 13.17 -0.42
C ILE A 133 5.41 12.28 -0.54
N SER A 134 6.57 12.85 -0.86
CA SER A 134 7.84 12.12 -0.92
C SER A 134 8.67 12.33 0.34
N GLY A 135 9.54 11.36 0.64
CA GLY A 135 10.56 11.47 1.70
C GLY A 135 10.36 10.50 2.85
N ASP A 136 11.25 10.61 3.84
CA ASP A 136 11.25 9.74 5.03
C ASP A 136 9.97 9.95 5.86
N TRP A 137 9.43 8.89 6.40
CA TRP A 137 8.27 8.92 7.30
C TRP A 137 8.49 9.77 8.56
N LYS A 138 9.73 9.95 8.99
CA LYS A 138 10.08 10.85 10.09
C LYS A 138 9.70 12.31 9.79
N GLU A 139 9.78 12.70 8.53
CA GLU A 139 9.48 14.06 8.06
C GLU A 139 8.04 14.19 7.55
N PHE A 140 7.24 13.10 7.62
CA PHE A 140 5.86 13.10 7.11
C PHE A 140 5.02 14.17 7.79
N LYS A 141 4.37 15.00 6.98
CA LYS A 141 3.44 16.04 7.43
C LYS A 141 2.21 16.07 6.55
N SER A 142 1.06 16.16 7.18
CA SER A 142 -0.23 16.35 6.50
C SER A 142 -1.11 17.29 7.33
N ASN A 143 -1.90 18.11 6.65
CA ASN A 143 -2.95 18.90 7.27
C ASN A 143 -4.29 18.13 7.36
N LYS A 144 -4.32 16.90 6.86
CA LYS A 144 -5.48 16.01 6.88
C LYS A 144 -5.25 14.85 7.85
N LYS A 145 -6.34 14.35 8.41
CA LYS A 145 -6.39 13.01 9.00
C LYS A 145 -7.03 12.05 8.01
N PHE A 146 -6.74 10.77 8.19
CA PHE A 146 -7.14 9.73 7.25
C PHE A 146 -8.13 8.76 7.88
N ASN A 147 -9.22 8.50 7.18
CA ASN A 147 -10.21 7.49 7.56
C ASN A 147 -9.63 6.07 7.40
N ILE A 148 -8.76 5.91 6.38
CA ILE A 148 -8.12 4.64 6.07
C ILE A 148 -6.64 4.90 5.79
N ILE A 149 -5.76 4.08 6.38
CA ILE A 149 -4.34 4.03 6.04
C ILE A 149 -4.04 2.61 5.53
N VAL A 150 -3.36 2.50 4.39
CA VAL A 150 -2.95 1.21 3.84
C VAL A 150 -1.45 1.18 3.58
N SER A 151 -0.85 0.00 3.70
CA SER A 151 0.58 -0.18 3.43
C SER A 151 0.89 -1.64 3.10
N GLY A 152 1.71 -1.87 2.09
CA GLY A 152 2.13 -3.19 1.67
C GLY A 152 3.65 -3.34 1.66
N ASP A 153 4.17 -4.40 2.30
CA ASP A 153 5.60 -4.74 2.38
C ASP A 153 6.52 -3.66 3.01
N THR A 154 6.01 -2.86 3.96
CA THR A 154 6.76 -1.75 4.58
C THR A 154 7.34 -2.06 5.96
N LEU A 155 6.99 -3.20 6.56
CA LEU A 155 7.42 -3.59 7.90
C LEU A 155 8.74 -4.40 7.92
N TYR A 156 9.57 -4.23 6.88
CA TYR A 156 10.81 -5.00 6.69
C TYR A 156 11.95 -4.52 7.59
N ASN A 157 11.90 -3.28 8.11
CA ASN A 157 12.94 -2.71 8.96
C ASN A 157 12.33 -2.20 10.28
N ILE A 158 12.88 -2.69 11.40
CA ILE A 158 12.46 -2.35 12.76
C ILE A 158 12.61 -0.85 13.04
N ASP A 159 13.62 -0.19 12.49
CA ASP A 159 13.88 1.25 12.66
C ASP A 159 12.72 2.13 12.15
N ASN A 160 11.87 1.56 11.29
CA ASN A 160 10.71 2.26 10.75
C ASN A 160 9.45 2.13 11.63
N TYR A 161 9.42 1.24 12.60
CA TYR A 161 8.22 0.99 13.40
C TYR A 161 7.75 2.22 14.18
N GLU A 162 8.69 2.95 14.80
CA GLU A 162 8.37 4.20 15.52
C GLU A 162 7.87 5.29 14.57
N LYS A 163 8.42 5.38 13.36
CA LYS A 163 7.99 6.36 12.35
C LYS A 163 6.55 6.06 11.89
N ILE A 164 6.26 4.79 11.60
CA ILE A 164 4.91 4.32 11.22
C ILE A 164 3.92 4.55 12.36
N PHE A 165 4.30 4.22 13.60
CA PHE A 165 3.47 4.49 14.77
C PHE A 165 3.13 5.98 14.90
N ASN A 166 4.09 6.86 14.72
CA ASN A 166 3.87 8.31 14.79
C ASN A 166 2.91 8.80 13.69
N ILE A 167 2.97 8.21 12.49
CA ILE A 167 2.00 8.52 11.43
C ILE A 167 0.59 8.03 11.82
N LEU A 168 0.46 6.80 12.31
CA LEU A 168 -0.83 6.28 12.78
C LEU A 168 -1.39 7.14 13.92
N TYR A 169 -0.57 7.48 14.90
CA TYR A 169 -0.99 8.24 16.08
C TYR A 169 -1.45 9.65 15.74
N ASN A 170 -0.72 10.34 14.85
CA ASN A 170 -1.02 11.73 14.52
C ASN A 170 -2.08 11.88 13.42
N TYR A 171 -2.20 10.91 12.50
CA TYR A 171 -2.97 11.10 11.28
C TYR A 171 -4.11 10.11 11.06
N LEU A 172 -4.20 9.01 11.81
CA LEU A 172 -5.38 8.14 11.73
C LEU A 172 -6.55 8.79 12.49
N GLU A 173 -7.70 8.90 11.83
CA GLU A 173 -8.95 9.35 12.47
C GLU A 173 -9.31 8.44 13.65
N LYS A 174 -10.01 8.97 14.66
CA LYS A 174 -10.40 8.18 15.86
C LYS A 174 -11.27 6.97 15.51
N ASN A 175 -12.11 7.11 14.49
CA ASN A 175 -12.93 6.01 13.95
C ASN A 175 -12.30 5.39 12.69
N GLY A 176 -11.04 5.71 12.41
CA GLY A 176 -10.31 5.21 11.24
C GLY A 176 -9.75 3.81 11.46
N VAL A 177 -9.28 3.23 10.37
CA VAL A 177 -8.67 1.91 10.35
C VAL A 177 -7.41 1.92 9.49
N ALA A 178 -6.38 1.20 9.92
CA ALA A 178 -5.23 0.96 9.08
C ALA A 178 -5.10 -0.52 8.74
N TYR A 179 -4.72 -0.81 7.48
CA TYR A 179 -4.44 -2.16 6.99
C TYR A 179 -3.01 -2.26 6.50
N PHE A 180 -2.26 -3.17 7.11
CA PHE A 180 -0.90 -3.49 6.72
C PHE A 180 -0.84 -4.92 6.21
N SER A 181 -0.46 -5.10 4.95
CA SER A 181 -0.06 -6.41 4.46
C SER A 181 1.45 -6.55 4.59
N THR A 182 1.89 -7.64 5.22
CA THR A 182 3.30 -7.83 5.61
C THR A 182 3.68 -9.30 5.57
N LYS A 183 4.95 -9.57 5.35
CA LYS A 183 5.52 -10.91 5.50
C LYS A 183 5.65 -11.27 6.98
N LYS A 184 5.52 -12.56 7.25
CA LYS A 184 5.72 -13.07 8.61
C LYS A 184 7.14 -12.77 9.09
N PHE A 185 8.13 -12.91 8.20
CA PHE A 185 9.54 -12.60 8.43
C PHE A 185 10.16 -11.97 7.20
N TYR A 186 11.06 -11.01 7.39
CA TYR A 186 11.87 -10.43 6.34
C TYR A 186 13.32 -10.85 6.51
N TYR A 187 13.72 -11.90 5.80
CA TYR A 187 15.05 -12.46 5.88
C TYR A 187 16.12 -11.45 5.44
N GLY A 188 17.16 -11.27 6.26
CA GLY A 188 18.30 -10.39 5.95
C GLY A 188 18.11 -8.91 6.25
N VAL A 189 16.88 -8.45 6.59
CA VAL A 189 16.60 -7.03 6.89
C VAL A 189 15.97 -6.79 8.28
N GLY A 190 15.59 -7.85 8.98
CA GLY A 190 15.33 -7.84 10.42
C GLY A 190 13.91 -7.55 10.86
N GLY A 191 12.98 -7.12 10.00
CA GLY A 191 11.59 -6.88 10.39
C GLY A 191 10.74 -8.16 10.40
N SER A 192 9.67 -8.15 11.19
CA SER A 192 8.67 -9.22 11.21
C SER A 192 7.29 -8.71 11.63
N SER A 193 6.24 -9.43 11.19
CA SER A 193 4.88 -9.12 11.65
C SER A 193 4.71 -9.24 13.16
N SER A 194 5.37 -10.22 13.79
CA SER A 194 5.25 -10.47 15.23
C SER A 194 5.89 -9.37 16.05
N GLU A 195 7.07 -8.87 15.65
CA GLU A 195 7.74 -7.74 16.31
C GLU A 195 6.94 -6.46 16.16
N PHE A 196 6.37 -6.20 14.98
CA PHE A 196 5.52 -5.03 14.79
C PHE A 196 4.24 -5.09 15.63
N ILE A 197 3.59 -6.25 15.72
CA ILE A 197 2.43 -6.44 16.60
C ILE A 197 2.79 -6.14 18.04
N TYR A 198 3.86 -6.75 18.56
CA TYR A 198 4.34 -6.52 19.92
C TYR A 198 4.65 -5.03 20.15
N PHE A 199 5.31 -4.40 19.20
CA PHE A 199 5.64 -2.98 19.27
C PHE A 199 4.38 -2.10 19.36
N ILE A 200 3.37 -2.30 18.49
CA ILE A 200 2.11 -1.55 18.53
C ILE A 200 1.34 -1.78 19.84
N GLU A 201 1.28 -3.03 20.30
CA GLU A 201 0.62 -3.39 21.57
C GLU A 201 1.29 -2.72 22.78
N SER A 202 2.62 -2.61 22.78
CA SER A 202 3.39 -1.96 23.83
C SER A 202 3.08 -0.47 23.98
N LYS A 203 2.63 0.21 22.93
CA LYS A 203 2.20 1.62 22.94
C LYS A 203 0.83 1.83 23.61
N ASN A 204 0.05 0.76 23.80
CA ASN A 204 -1.22 0.72 24.52
C ASN A 204 -2.31 1.68 24.02
N CYS A 205 -2.26 2.18 22.81
CA CYS A 205 -3.27 3.08 22.24
C CYS A 205 -4.01 2.49 21.02
N PHE A 206 -3.49 1.42 20.44
CA PHE A 206 -4.11 0.73 19.31
C PHE A 206 -4.43 -0.73 19.66
N GLU A 207 -5.49 -1.24 19.04
CA GLU A 207 -5.74 -2.66 18.87
C GLU A 207 -5.17 -3.08 17.53
N ILE A 208 -4.51 -4.23 17.48
CA ILE A 208 -3.97 -4.80 16.25
C ILE A 208 -4.42 -6.26 16.12
N ASN A 209 -5.04 -6.58 15.00
CA ASN A 209 -5.61 -7.90 14.74
C ASN A 209 -5.05 -8.49 13.44
N LYS A 210 -4.74 -9.79 13.47
CA LYS A 210 -4.46 -10.56 12.26
C LYS A 210 -5.79 -10.97 11.64
N ILE A 211 -6.16 -10.33 10.55
CA ILE A 211 -7.48 -10.55 9.93
C ILE A 211 -7.43 -11.45 8.69
N ASN A 212 -6.26 -11.69 8.15
CA ASN A 212 -6.06 -12.63 7.05
C ASN A 212 -4.64 -13.20 7.08
N GLU A 213 -4.49 -14.45 6.66
CA GLU A 213 -3.19 -15.13 6.45
C GLU A 213 -3.16 -15.71 5.04
N ILE A 214 -2.09 -15.45 4.32
CA ILE A 214 -1.86 -15.93 2.96
C ILE A 214 -0.64 -16.84 2.96
N ASN A 215 -0.89 -18.11 2.60
CA ASN A 215 0.14 -19.12 2.41
C ASN A 215 -0.09 -19.80 1.05
N ASP A 216 0.73 -19.46 0.08
CA ASP A 216 0.65 -20.00 -1.28
C ASP A 216 1.62 -21.19 -1.50
N GLY A 217 2.38 -21.54 -0.47
CA GLY A 217 3.38 -22.62 -0.53
C GLY A 217 4.62 -22.31 -1.36
N ILE A 218 4.72 -21.12 -1.91
CA ILE A 218 5.81 -20.69 -2.81
C ILE A 218 6.63 -19.55 -2.17
N SER A 219 5.93 -18.55 -1.63
CA SER A 219 6.53 -17.38 -1.01
C SER A 219 6.42 -17.43 0.51
N ASN A 220 6.98 -16.44 1.19
CA ASN A 220 6.85 -16.29 2.63
C ASN A 220 5.36 -16.14 3.03
N ILE A 221 4.97 -16.68 4.18
CA ILE A 221 3.64 -16.45 4.75
C ILE A 221 3.44 -14.95 4.95
N ARG A 222 2.32 -14.45 4.45
CA ARG A 222 1.94 -13.05 4.54
C ARG A 222 0.68 -12.88 5.38
N LEU A 223 0.59 -11.76 6.07
CA LEU A 223 -0.51 -11.45 6.98
C LEU A 223 -1.10 -10.10 6.59
N ILE A 224 -2.41 -9.97 6.75
CA ILE A 224 -3.06 -8.65 6.76
C ILE A 224 -3.40 -8.32 8.21
N LEU A 225 -2.87 -7.20 8.68
CA LEU A 225 -3.07 -6.66 10.01
C LEU A 225 -4.08 -5.51 9.92
N GLU A 226 -5.05 -5.52 10.82
CA GLU A 226 -5.99 -4.41 11.03
C GLU A 226 -5.59 -3.68 12.31
N ILE A 227 -5.45 -2.35 12.24
CA ILE A 227 -5.08 -1.51 13.38
C ILE A 227 -6.17 -0.46 13.57
N LYS A 228 -6.68 -0.34 14.78
CA LYS A 228 -7.69 0.62 15.21
C LYS A 228 -7.32 1.23 16.55
N TRP A 229 -7.84 2.43 16.81
CA TRP A 229 -7.75 2.99 18.15
C TRP A 229 -8.45 2.06 19.16
N LYS A 230 -7.81 1.87 20.31
CA LYS A 230 -8.49 1.27 21.47
C LYS A 230 -9.68 2.14 21.90
N LYS A 231 -10.77 1.50 22.25
CA LYS A 231 -11.97 2.16 22.79
C LYS A 231 -11.77 2.55 24.23
#